data_d377ce8f9115e7181637d5feeccc1c2d
#
_entry.id   d377ce8f9115e7181637d5feeccc1c2d
#
_cell.length_a   1.000
_cell.length_b   1.000
_cell.length_c   1.000
_cell.angle_alpha   90.00
_cell.angle_beta   90.00
_cell.angle_gamma   90.00
#
_symmetry.space_group_name_H-M   'P 1'
#
loop_
_entity.id
_entity.type
_entity.pdbx_description
1 polymer ?
#
loop_
_entity_poly.entity_id
_entity_poly.type
_entity_poly.pdbx_seq_one_letter_code
_entity_poly.pdbx_strand_id
1 'polypeptide(L)'
;VGAGNTPAIIDDSADIVLAVSSIIHSKTFDNGMICASEQSVIVLDKVYDAVKAEFAARGCYFLDPFETERVRKTIIINGALNAKIVGQKAATIAALAGVKVPEGTKILIGEVESVELSEEFAHEKLSPVLAMYRAADIEDAFSKAEHLIADGGYGHTSSIYLDPVKEKAKLDEFAGRMKTCRILVNTPSSQGGIGDIYNFMLTPSLTLGCGSWGGNSVSENVGVKHLINV
;
A
#
# COMPACT_ATOMS: atom_id res chain seq x y z
N VAL A 1 13.63 -9.45 6.83
CA VAL A 1 12.45 -8.64 6.48
C VAL A 1 12.84 -7.18 6.57
N GLY A 2 12.66 -6.42 5.49
CA GLY A 2 12.92 -4.98 5.43
C GLY A 2 11.64 -4.17 5.59
N ALA A 3 11.79 -2.86 5.86
CA ALA A 3 10.72 -1.90 5.68
C ALA A 3 10.30 -1.85 4.19
N GLY A 4 9.10 -1.42 3.91
CA GLY A 4 8.64 -1.25 2.54
C GLY A 4 7.47 -0.28 2.45
N ASN A 5 7.46 0.48 1.37
CA ASN A 5 6.23 1.11 0.91
C ASN A 5 5.64 0.20 -0.16
N THR A 6 4.47 -0.36 0.09
CA THR A 6 3.76 -1.19 -0.89
C THR A 6 2.84 -0.28 -1.70
N PRO A 7 3.27 0.21 -2.87
CA PRO A 7 2.40 1.00 -3.72
C PRO A 7 1.41 0.11 -4.47
N ALA A 8 0.17 0.56 -4.57
CA ALA A 8 -0.87 -0.04 -5.40
C ALA A 8 -1.24 0.94 -6.51
N ILE A 9 -1.14 0.53 -7.77
CA ILE A 9 -1.57 1.33 -8.92
C ILE A 9 -2.97 0.92 -9.33
N ILE A 10 -3.84 1.89 -9.60
CA ILE A 10 -5.16 1.66 -10.20
C ILE A 10 -5.16 2.29 -11.59
N ASP A 11 -5.09 1.43 -12.61
CA ASP A 11 -5.14 1.80 -14.01
C ASP A 11 -6.57 2.16 -14.46
N ASP A 12 -6.72 2.90 -15.56
CA ASP A 12 -8.02 3.28 -16.10
C ASP A 12 -8.83 2.10 -16.69
N SER A 13 -8.19 0.96 -16.90
CA SER A 13 -8.84 -0.30 -17.28
C SER A 13 -9.28 -1.17 -16.09
N ALA A 14 -8.99 -0.75 -14.86
CA ALA A 14 -9.29 -1.54 -13.67
C ALA A 14 -10.79 -1.67 -13.40
N ASP A 15 -11.20 -2.79 -12.84
CA ASP A 15 -12.46 -2.90 -12.12
C ASP A 15 -12.34 -2.13 -10.79
N ILE A 16 -12.94 -0.93 -10.76
CA ILE A 16 -12.84 -0.01 -9.62
C ILE A 16 -13.41 -0.64 -8.34
N VAL A 17 -14.51 -1.37 -8.45
CA VAL A 17 -15.16 -2.02 -7.30
C VAL A 17 -14.24 -3.09 -6.73
N LEU A 18 -13.66 -3.92 -7.57
CA LEU A 18 -12.68 -4.93 -7.17
C LEU A 18 -11.45 -4.27 -6.55
N ALA A 19 -10.87 -3.27 -7.20
CA ALA A 19 -9.65 -2.59 -6.73
C ALA A 19 -9.84 -1.98 -5.35
N VAL A 20 -10.88 -1.15 -5.18
CA VAL A 20 -11.15 -0.45 -3.92
C VAL A 20 -11.52 -1.42 -2.81
N SER A 21 -12.39 -2.40 -3.07
CA SER A 21 -12.76 -3.39 -2.06
C SER A 21 -11.56 -4.24 -1.62
N SER A 22 -10.70 -4.63 -2.54
CA SER A 22 -9.46 -5.37 -2.26
C SER A 22 -8.50 -4.56 -1.39
N ILE A 23 -8.26 -3.29 -1.73
CA ILE A 23 -7.38 -2.40 -0.95
C ILE A 23 -7.94 -2.17 0.45
N ILE A 24 -9.25 -1.93 0.59
CA ILE A 24 -9.87 -1.78 1.92
C ILE A 24 -9.72 -3.07 2.73
N HIS A 25 -9.99 -4.22 2.14
CA HIS A 25 -9.86 -5.52 2.81
C HIS A 25 -8.42 -5.75 3.27
N SER A 26 -7.45 -5.48 2.40
CA SER A 26 -6.03 -5.59 2.72
C SER A 26 -5.60 -4.62 3.81
N LYS A 27 -5.96 -3.34 3.69
CA LYS A 27 -5.51 -2.28 4.61
C LYS A 27 -6.16 -2.34 6.00
N THR A 28 -7.33 -2.95 6.11
CA THR A 28 -8.02 -3.16 7.39
C THR A 28 -7.70 -4.50 8.04
N PHE A 29 -7.13 -5.44 7.30
CA PHE A 29 -6.66 -6.70 7.85
C PHE A 29 -5.57 -6.41 8.90
N ASP A 30 -5.79 -6.95 10.10
CA ASP A 30 -4.93 -6.70 11.27
C ASP A 30 -4.62 -5.21 11.51
N ASN A 31 -5.60 -4.33 11.25
CA ASN A 31 -5.47 -2.87 11.29
C ASN A 31 -4.25 -2.34 10.51
N GLY A 32 -3.91 -2.95 9.39
CA GLY A 32 -2.84 -2.51 8.51
C GLY A 32 -1.43 -2.82 9.01
N MET A 33 -1.29 -3.72 9.98
CA MET A 33 0.03 -4.11 10.51
C MET A 33 0.83 -5.01 9.57
N ILE A 34 0.18 -5.71 8.64
CA ILE A 34 0.91 -6.53 7.67
C ILE A 34 1.80 -5.63 6.81
N CYS A 35 3.10 -5.90 6.79
CA CYS A 35 4.07 -5.10 6.05
C CYS A 35 3.84 -5.07 4.53
N ALA A 36 3.12 -6.05 3.99
CA ALA A 36 2.67 -6.07 2.60
C ALA A 36 1.37 -5.27 2.36
N SER A 37 0.75 -4.68 3.39
CA SER A 37 -0.45 -3.84 3.19
C SER A 37 -0.08 -2.57 2.42
N GLU A 38 -1.00 -2.09 1.62
CA GLU A 38 -0.82 -0.89 0.81
C GLU A 38 -0.52 0.33 1.70
N GLN A 39 0.57 1.02 1.43
CA GLN A 39 0.92 2.28 2.09
C GLN A 39 0.49 3.48 1.24
N SER A 40 0.45 3.27 -0.07
CA SER A 40 0.15 4.29 -1.07
C SER A 40 -0.72 3.70 -2.17
N VAL A 41 -1.72 4.47 -2.61
CA VAL A 41 -2.53 4.17 -3.80
C VAL A 41 -2.30 5.26 -4.82
N ILE A 42 -1.90 4.86 -6.02
CA ILE A 42 -1.62 5.75 -7.16
C ILE A 42 -2.69 5.51 -8.20
N VAL A 43 -3.50 6.51 -8.47
CA VAL A 43 -4.70 6.37 -9.31
C VAL A 43 -4.56 7.22 -10.55
N LEU A 44 -4.79 6.64 -11.73
CA LEU A 44 -4.78 7.39 -12.98
C LEU A 44 -5.89 8.45 -12.98
N ASP A 45 -5.58 9.62 -13.50
CA ASP A 45 -6.45 10.80 -13.49
C ASP A 45 -7.86 10.52 -14.01
N LYS A 46 -7.98 9.74 -15.10
CA LYS A 46 -9.27 9.39 -15.71
C LYS A 46 -10.26 8.71 -14.76
N VAL A 47 -9.78 7.95 -13.79
CA VAL A 47 -10.61 7.18 -12.85
C VAL A 47 -10.51 7.66 -11.41
N TYR A 48 -9.71 8.70 -11.17
CA TYR A 48 -9.41 9.19 -9.83
C TYR A 48 -10.67 9.52 -9.02
N ASP A 49 -11.57 10.31 -9.59
CA ASP A 49 -12.77 10.75 -8.88
C ASP A 49 -13.75 9.60 -8.63
N ALA A 50 -13.84 8.64 -9.56
CA ALA A 50 -14.66 7.44 -9.37
C ALA A 50 -14.07 6.53 -8.28
N VAL A 51 -12.76 6.35 -8.24
CA VAL A 51 -12.05 5.59 -7.19
C VAL A 51 -12.24 6.27 -5.83
N LYS A 52 -12.09 7.59 -5.77
CA LYS A 52 -12.34 8.37 -4.53
C LYS A 52 -13.76 8.20 -4.02
N ALA A 53 -14.74 8.31 -4.91
CA ALA A 53 -16.14 8.12 -4.56
C ALA A 53 -16.42 6.70 -4.03
N GLU A 54 -15.81 5.67 -4.63
CA GLU A 54 -15.97 4.28 -4.21
C GLU A 54 -15.33 4.03 -2.83
N PHE A 55 -14.14 4.59 -2.55
CA PHE A 55 -13.54 4.53 -1.21
C PHE A 55 -14.45 5.18 -0.16
N ALA A 56 -14.99 6.37 -0.45
CA ALA A 56 -15.88 7.10 0.46
C ALA A 56 -17.18 6.31 0.72
N ALA A 57 -17.80 5.76 -0.33
CA ALA A 57 -19.02 4.95 -0.23
C ALA A 57 -18.82 3.69 0.63
N ARG A 58 -17.59 3.18 0.73
CA ARG A 58 -17.24 2.01 1.53
C ARG A 58 -16.74 2.31 2.94
N GLY A 59 -16.85 3.55 3.39
CA GLY A 59 -16.55 3.96 4.76
C GLY A 59 -15.11 4.38 5.00
N CYS A 60 -14.38 4.76 3.95
CA CYS A 60 -13.10 5.46 4.08
C CYS A 60 -13.34 6.96 4.23
N TYR A 61 -12.51 7.61 5.03
CA TYR A 61 -12.60 9.04 5.31
C TYR A 61 -11.48 9.80 4.63
N PHE A 62 -11.82 10.72 3.74
CA PHE A 62 -10.87 11.62 3.12
C PHE A 62 -10.64 12.82 4.01
N LEU A 63 -9.41 12.99 4.43
CA LEU A 63 -8.98 14.10 5.26
C LEU A 63 -9.02 15.40 4.45
N ASP A 64 -9.54 16.46 5.06
CA ASP A 64 -9.38 17.80 4.49
C ASP A 64 -7.92 18.30 4.66
N PRO A 65 -7.51 19.44 4.08
CA PRO A 65 -6.14 19.93 4.17
C PRO A 65 -5.66 20.15 5.63
N PHE A 66 -6.53 20.62 6.53
CA PHE A 66 -6.18 20.85 7.93
C PHE A 66 -6.07 19.54 8.71
N GLU A 67 -6.96 18.61 8.44
CA GLU A 67 -6.94 17.26 9.01
C GLU A 67 -5.73 16.46 8.51
N THR A 68 -5.39 16.57 7.22
CA THR A 68 -4.21 15.98 6.62
C THR A 68 -2.95 16.43 7.35
N GLU A 69 -2.80 17.73 7.61
CA GLU A 69 -1.66 18.27 8.36
C GLU A 69 -1.59 17.75 9.80
N ARG A 70 -2.72 17.56 10.47
CA ARG A 70 -2.77 16.99 11.81
C ARG A 70 -2.39 15.51 11.83
N VAL A 71 -2.91 14.74 10.88
CA VAL A 71 -2.58 13.31 10.74
C VAL A 71 -1.10 13.16 10.35
N ARG A 72 -0.58 13.99 9.44
CA ARG A 72 0.84 14.03 9.06
C ARG A 72 1.75 14.11 10.30
N LYS A 73 1.51 15.07 11.19
CA LYS A 73 2.24 15.24 12.46
C LYS A 73 2.06 14.08 13.44
N THR A 74 1.09 13.21 13.20
CA THR A 74 0.81 12.04 14.05
C THR A 74 1.51 10.79 13.53
N ILE A 75 1.79 10.70 12.22
CA ILE A 75 2.44 9.53 11.59
C ILE A 75 3.90 9.43 12.02
N ILE A 76 4.66 10.49 11.89
CA ILE A 76 6.09 10.53 12.22
C ILE A 76 6.32 11.46 13.41
N ILE A 77 7.01 10.97 14.43
CA ILE A 77 7.39 11.74 15.61
C ILE A 77 8.91 11.58 15.81
N ASN A 78 9.62 12.70 15.89
CA ASN A 78 11.08 12.72 16.05
C ASN A 78 11.82 11.88 14.97
N GLY A 79 11.33 11.91 13.72
CA GLY A 79 11.93 11.20 12.59
C GLY A 79 11.66 9.70 12.56
N ALA A 80 10.78 9.17 13.40
CA ALA A 80 10.42 7.76 13.44
C ALA A 80 8.91 7.55 13.41
N LEU A 81 8.48 6.38 12.92
CA LEU A 81 7.08 5.99 12.96
C LEU A 81 6.55 6.03 14.40
N ASN A 82 5.43 6.71 14.59
CA ASN A 82 4.75 6.78 15.87
C ASN A 82 4.20 5.42 16.29
N ALA A 83 4.84 4.78 17.26
CA ALA A 83 4.41 3.48 17.76
C ALA A 83 2.95 3.45 18.27
N LYS A 84 2.39 4.61 18.63
CA LYS A 84 1.00 4.70 19.13
C LYS A 84 -0.06 4.51 18.07
N ILE A 85 0.29 4.59 16.78
CA ILE A 85 -0.66 4.36 15.68
C ILE A 85 -0.59 2.96 15.11
N VAL A 86 0.48 2.22 15.36
CA VAL A 86 0.71 0.88 14.81
C VAL A 86 -0.40 -0.07 15.28
N GLY A 87 -1.08 -0.71 14.32
CA GLY A 87 -2.16 -1.65 14.59
C GLY A 87 -3.43 -1.06 15.23
N GLN A 88 -3.53 0.28 15.28
CA GLN A 88 -4.71 0.94 15.84
C GLN A 88 -5.81 1.13 14.79
N LYS A 89 -7.06 1.22 15.28
CA LYS A 89 -8.21 1.56 14.41
C LYS A 89 -8.10 2.99 13.89
N ALA A 90 -8.65 3.26 12.71
CA ALA A 90 -8.69 4.59 12.11
C ALA A 90 -9.25 5.67 13.05
N ALA A 91 -10.32 5.37 13.79
CA ALA A 91 -10.91 6.28 14.75
C ALA A 91 -9.96 6.64 15.91
N THR A 92 -9.15 5.69 16.39
CA THR A 92 -8.14 5.93 17.43
C THR A 92 -7.06 6.88 16.92
N ILE A 93 -6.60 6.65 15.69
CA ILE A 93 -5.57 7.50 15.05
C ILE A 93 -6.12 8.91 14.81
N ALA A 94 -7.35 9.03 14.31
CA ALA A 94 -8.03 10.32 14.14
C ALA A 94 -8.12 11.07 15.48
N ALA A 95 -8.51 10.40 16.55
CA ALA A 95 -8.57 11.01 17.89
C ALA A 95 -7.20 11.49 18.38
N LEU A 96 -6.13 10.72 18.17
CA LEU A 96 -4.75 11.12 18.48
C LEU A 96 -4.33 12.38 17.70
N ALA A 97 -4.79 12.50 16.45
CA ALA A 97 -4.55 13.68 15.62
C ALA A 97 -5.49 14.86 15.92
N GLY A 98 -6.47 14.69 16.81
CA GLY A 98 -7.50 15.68 17.08
C GLY A 98 -8.50 15.89 15.93
N VAL A 99 -8.71 14.85 15.12
CA VAL A 99 -9.64 14.82 13.99
C VAL A 99 -10.88 14.03 14.38
N LYS A 100 -12.06 14.56 14.04
CA LYS A 100 -13.33 13.86 14.26
C LYS A 100 -13.76 13.15 12.98
N VAL A 101 -14.02 11.87 13.07
CA VAL A 101 -14.46 11.04 11.93
C VAL A 101 -15.77 10.33 12.27
N PRO A 102 -16.57 9.95 11.26
CA PRO A 102 -17.77 9.15 11.46
C PRO A 102 -17.46 7.82 12.17
N GLU A 103 -18.42 7.32 12.93
CA GLU A 103 -18.34 5.99 13.51
C GLU A 103 -18.21 4.93 12.40
N GLY A 104 -17.38 3.93 12.63
CA GLY A 104 -17.15 2.89 11.64
C GLY A 104 -16.18 3.26 10.50
N THR A 105 -15.53 4.44 10.57
CA THR A 105 -14.46 4.80 9.61
C THR A 105 -13.40 3.71 9.55
N LYS A 106 -13.16 3.21 8.33
CA LYS A 106 -12.26 2.08 8.09
C LYS A 106 -10.81 2.51 7.88
N ILE A 107 -10.61 3.54 7.07
CA ILE A 107 -9.29 4.03 6.66
C ILE A 107 -9.33 5.56 6.65
N LEU A 108 -8.25 6.19 7.10
CA LEU A 108 -7.99 7.62 6.88
C LEU A 108 -7.17 7.78 5.61
N ILE A 109 -7.67 8.56 4.65
CA ILE A 109 -6.99 8.78 3.37
C ILE A 109 -6.54 10.23 3.28
N GLY A 110 -5.24 10.43 3.11
CA GLY A 110 -4.65 11.71 2.75
C GLY A 110 -4.40 11.79 1.25
N GLU A 111 -4.99 12.79 0.59
CA GLU A 111 -4.63 13.12 -0.78
C GLU A 111 -3.35 13.95 -0.74
N VAL A 112 -2.27 13.42 -1.29
CA VAL A 112 -0.93 14.03 -1.24
C VAL A 112 -0.28 13.98 -2.62
N GLU A 113 0.66 14.89 -2.87
CA GLU A 113 1.33 15.02 -4.16
C GLU A 113 2.77 14.49 -4.12
N SER A 114 3.49 14.78 -3.04
CA SER A 114 4.90 14.41 -2.91
C SER A 114 5.07 12.93 -2.54
N VAL A 115 5.96 12.27 -3.24
CA VAL A 115 6.40 10.89 -2.97
C VAL A 115 7.71 10.84 -2.17
N GLU A 116 8.28 12.00 -1.86
CA GLU A 116 9.53 12.12 -1.10
C GLU A 116 9.34 11.78 0.39
N LEU A 117 10.37 11.32 1.07
CA LEU A 117 10.32 11.05 2.51
C LEU A 117 10.11 12.29 3.39
N SER A 118 10.15 13.49 2.82
CA SER A 118 9.72 14.71 3.50
C SER A 118 8.18 14.79 3.67
N GLU A 119 7.44 13.95 2.95
CA GLU A 119 6.00 13.75 3.11
C GLU A 119 5.74 12.54 4.01
N GLU A 120 5.21 12.74 5.19
CA GLU A 120 5.00 11.68 6.17
C GLU A 120 4.02 10.60 5.69
N PHE A 121 3.07 10.94 4.81
CA PHE A 121 2.19 9.96 4.18
C PHE A 121 2.91 9.02 3.22
N ALA A 122 4.10 9.38 2.72
CA ALA A 122 4.92 8.51 1.87
C ALA A 122 5.64 7.39 2.67
N HIS A 123 5.67 7.48 4.00
CA HIS A 123 6.31 6.47 4.84
C HIS A 123 5.46 5.21 5.04
N GLU A 124 6.09 4.13 5.50
CA GLU A 124 5.40 2.98 6.06
C GLU A 124 4.65 3.40 7.35
N LYS A 125 3.38 3.03 7.47
CA LYS A 125 2.51 3.51 8.55
C LYS A 125 2.00 2.41 9.47
N LEU A 126 2.01 1.14 9.00
CA LEU A 126 1.56 -0.05 9.74
C LEU A 126 0.22 0.18 10.47
N SER A 127 -0.71 0.83 9.80
CA SER A 127 -1.98 1.29 10.35
C SER A 127 -2.98 1.59 9.22
N PRO A 128 -4.28 1.74 9.49
CA PRO A 128 -5.28 2.09 8.48
C PRO A 128 -5.23 3.59 8.08
N VAL A 129 -4.04 4.06 7.74
CA VAL A 129 -3.77 5.36 7.13
C VAL A 129 -3.16 5.13 5.75
N LEU A 130 -3.71 5.76 4.73
CA LEU A 130 -3.37 5.54 3.33
C LEU A 130 -3.05 6.87 2.64
N ALA A 131 -1.96 6.91 1.87
CA ALA A 131 -1.69 7.99 0.94
C ALA A 131 -2.44 7.72 -0.38
N MET A 132 -3.03 8.75 -0.97
CA MET A 132 -3.63 8.65 -2.30
C MET A 132 -3.03 9.71 -3.23
N TYR A 133 -2.46 9.23 -4.32
CA TYR A 133 -1.79 10.05 -5.34
C TYR A 133 -2.58 10.04 -6.64
N ARG A 134 -2.64 11.19 -7.30
CA ARG A 134 -3.13 11.30 -8.67
C ARG A 134 -1.96 11.15 -9.63
N ALA A 135 -2.11 10.33 -10.66
CA ALA A 135 -1.13 10.17 -11.73
C ALA A 135 -1.73 10.64 -13.07
N ALA A 136 -0.98 11.43 -13.80
CA ALA A 136 -1.42 11.96 -15.09
C ALA A 136 -1.64 10.85 -16.15
N ASP A 137 -0.77 9.85 -16.11
CA ASP A 137 -0.79 8.67 -16.98
C ASP A 137 -0.07 7.49 -16.32
N ILE A 138 0.06 6.39 -17.05
CA ILE A 138 0.68 5.17 -16.50
C ILE A 138 2.17 5.34 -16.24
N GLU A 139 2.88 6.15 -17.03
CA GLU A 139 4.30 6.42 -16.83
C GLU A 139 4.56 7.23 -15.56
N ASP A 140 3.72 8.23 -15.29
CA ASP A 140 3.75 8.98 -14.04
C ASP A 140 3.43 8.08 -12.85
N ALA A 141 2.46 7.16 -13.01
CA ALA A 141 2.14 6.18 -11.96
C ALA A 141 3.30 5.23 -11.66
N PHE A 142 3.98 4.73 -12.69
CA PHE A 142 5.16 3.88 -12.53
C PHE A 142 6.31 4.64 -11.86
N SER A 143 6.58 5.88 -12.30
CA SER A 143 7.62 6.72 -11.71
C SER A 143 7.37 6.99 -10.23
N LYS A 144 6.13 7.30 -9.84
CA LYS A 144 5.75 7.47 -8.43
C LYS A 144 5.94 6.18 -7.62
N ALA A 145 5.53 5.03 -8.18
CA ALA A 145 5.68 3.74 -7.52
C ALA A 145 7.16 3.35 -7.33
N GLU A 146 7.99 3.55 -8.36
CA GLU A 146 9.44 3.30 -8.28
C GLU A 146 10.09 4.16 -7.19
N HIS A 147 9.72 5.43 -7.10
CA HIS A 147 10.24 6.35 -6.09
C HIS A 147 9.85 5.90 -4.67
N LEU A 148 8.57 5.60 -4.46
CA LEU A 148 8.07 5.09 -3.17
C LEU A 148 8.74 3.77 -2.77
N ILE A 149 9.04 2.88 -3.72
CA ILE A 149 9.77 1.64 -3.47
C ILE A 149 11.23 1.93 -3.10
N ALA A 150 11.88 2.84 -3.83
CA ALA A 150 13.28 3.18 -3.59
C ALA A 150 13.48 3.78 -2.19
N ASP A 151 12.64 4.70 -1.81
CA ASP A 151 12.73 5.41 -0.53
C ASP A 151 12.17 4.61 0.65
N GLY A 152 11.09 3.85 0.41
CA GLY A 152 10.45 3.03 1.44
C GLY A 152 11.16 1.71 1.73
N GLY A 153 12.00 1.25 0.81
CA GLY A 153 12.75 -0.01 0.92
C GLY A 153 12.50 -0.95 -0.26
N TYR A 154 13.56 -1.26 -0.96
CA TYR A 154 13.55 -2.21 -2.07
C TYR A 154 13.17 -3.63 -1.65
N GLY A 155 12.59 -4.37 -2.58
CA GLY A 155 12.44 -5.82 -2.52
C GLY A 155 11.17 -6.30 -1.83
N HIS A 156 10.31 -5.43 -1.29
CA HIS A 156 9.15 -5.88 -0.54
C HIS A 156 7.99 -6.35 -1.47
N THR A 157 7.01 -5.55 -1.72
CA THR A 157 5.77 -5.91 -2.44
C THR A 157 5.26 -4.71 -3.23
N SER A 158 4.68 -4.96 -4.39
CA SER A 158 3.96 -3.95 -5.19
C SER A 158 2.72 -4.58 -5.83
N SER A 159 1.70 -3.78 -6.10
CA SER A 159 0.47 -4.26 -6.71
C SER A 159 -0.05 -3.33 -7.79
N ILE A 160 -0.80 -3.92 -8.73
CA ILE A 160 -1.47 -3.19 -9.80
C ILE A 160 -2.87 -3.77 -10.04
N TYR A 161 -3.82 -2.89 -10.26
CA TYR A 161 -5.18 -3.21 -10.67
C TYR A 161 -5.40 -2.71 -12.10
N LEU A 162 -5.69 -3.63 -13.02
CA LEU A 162 -5.90 -3.38 -14.44
C LEU A 162 -6.65 -4.54 -15.11
N ASP A 163 -7.05 -4.38 -16.37
CA ASP A 163 -7.45 -5.51 -17.20
C ASP A 163 -6.20 -6.25 -17.72
N PRO A 164 -5.85 -7.42 -17.18
CA PRO A 164 -4.56 -8.07 -17.48
C PRO A 164 -4.48 -8.63 -18.91
N VAL A 165 -5.61 -8.73 -19.60
CA VAL A 165 -5.67 -9.22 -20.98
C VAL A 165 -5.49 -8.06 -21.96
N LYS A 166 -6.26 -6.99 -21.78
CA LYS A 166 -6.18 -5.81 -22.65
C LYS A 166 -4.88 -5.03 -22.45
N GLU A 167 -4.42 -4.94 -21.19
CA GLU A 167 -3.29 -4.11 -20.80
C GLU A 167 -2.03 -4.95 -20.48
N LYS A 168 -1.86 -6.07 -21.18
CA LYS A 168 -0.72 -6.97 -20.97
C LYS A 168 0.62 -6.26 -21.06
N ALA A 169 0.78 -5.31 -21.98
CA ALA A 169 2.02 -4.55 -22.13
C ALA A 169 2.33 -3.70 -20.88
N LYS A 170 1.34 -3.04 -20.30
CA LYS A 170 1.49 -2.28 -19.05
C LYS A 170 1.85 -3.23 -17.88
N LEU A 171 1.23 -4.40 -17.85
CA LEU A 171 1.52 -5.40 -16.82
C LEU A 171 2.96 -5.92 -16.92
N ASP A 172 3.41 -6.25 -18.14
CA ASP A 172 4.78 -6.73 -18.38
C ASP A 172 5.81 -5.64 -18.01
N GLU A 173 5.52 -4.38 -18.34
CA GLU A 173 6.36 -3.23 -17.97
C GLU A 173 6.40 -3.03 -16.46
N PHE A 174 5.25 -3.03 -15.80
CA PHE A 174 5.16 -2.96 -14.33
C PHE A 174 6.02 -4.04 -13.67
N ALA A 175 5.86 -5.30 -14.12
CA ALA A 175 6.62 -6.42 -13.58
C ALA A 175 8.14 -6.29 -13.80
N GLY A 176 8.55 -5.68 -14.91
CA GLY A 176 9.96 -5.44 -15.22
C GLY A 176 10.60 -4.29 -14.45
N ARG A 177 9.80 -3.27 -14.10
CA ARG A 177 10.29 -2.04 -13.45
C ARG A 177 10.30 -2.11 -11.93
N MET A 178 9.28 -2.73 -11.32
CA MET A 178 9.13 -2.74 -9.86
C MET A 178 10.19 -3.63 -9.20
N LYS A 179 11.07 -3.03 -8.42
CA LYS A 179 12.14 -3.74 -7.68
C LYS A 179 11.60 -4.34 -6.39
N THR A 180 10.63 -5.26 -6.54
CA THR A 180 9.99 -5.97 -5.43
C THR A 180 9.96 -7.47 -5.70
N CYS A 181 10.07 -8.28 -4.65
CA CYS A 181 10.07 -9.75 -4.75
C CYS A 181 8.66 -10.32 -4.97
N ARG A 182 7.63 -9.53 -4.66
CA ARG A 182 6.22 -9.90 -4.84
C ARG A 182 5.52 -8.85 -5.68
N ILE A 183 4.98 -9.30 -6.80
CA ILE A 183 4.17 -8.50 -7.72
C ILE A 183 2.78 -9.09 -7.72
N LEU A 184 1.79 -8.31 -7.33
CA LEU A 184 0.41 -8.74 -7.19
C LEU A 184 -0.47 -8.03 -8.23
N VAL A 185 -1.39 -8.78 -8.83
CA VAL A 185 -2.30 -8.28 -9.86
C VAL A 185 -3.73 -8.53 -9.42
N ASN A 186 -4.54 -7.48 -9.34
CA ASN A 186 -5.95 -7.55 -8.97
C ASN A 186 -6.21 -8.33 -7.66
N THR A 187 -5.29 -8.19 -6.69
CA THR A 187 -5.29 -9.00 -5.46
C THR A 187 -5.01 -8.10 -4.25
N PRO A 188 -5.72 -8.29 -3.11
CA PRO A 188 -5.41 -7.59 -1.86
C PRO A 188 -3.96 -7.84 -1.45
N SER A 189 -3.18 -6.78 -1.23
CA SER A 189 -1.72 -6.92 -1.03
C SER A 189 -1.34 -7.66 0.25
N SER A 190 -2.06 -7.44 1.35
CA SER A 190 -1.77 -8.14 2.61
C SER A 190 -1.91 -9.66 2.44
N GLN A 191 -3.07 -10.11 2.03
CA GLN A 191 -3.37 -11.55 1.87
C GLN A 191 -2.57 -12.15 0.72
N GLY A 192 -2.47 -11.46 -0.41
CA GLY A 192 -1.68 -11.93 -1.54
C GLY A 192 -0.19 -12.03 -1.21
N GLY A 193 0.36 -11.05 -0.48
CA GLY A 193 1.76 -11.02 -0.07
C GLY A 193 2.12 -12.13 0.92
N ILE A 194 1.28 -12.39 1.90
CA ILE A 194 1.51 -13.47 2.87
C ILE A 194 1.21 -14.86 2.29
N GLY A 195 0.67 -14.95 1.05
CA GLY A 195 0.48 -16.22 0.37
C GLY A 195 -0.67 -17.06 0.92
N ASP A 196 -1.83 -16.44 1.16
CA ASP A 196 -3.02 -17.12 1.62
C ASP A 196 -3.88 -17.70 0.47
N ILE A 197 -5.17 -17.88 0.71
CA ILE A 197 -6.12 -18.45 -0.26
C ILE A 197 -6.32 -17.63 -1.53
N TYR A 198 -5.86 -16.38 -1.60
CA TYR A 198 -6.01 -15.52 -2.77
C TYR A 198 -5.05 -15.88 -3.92
N ASN A 199 -3.96 -16.58 -3.61
CA ASN A 199 -3.05 -17.07 -4.64
C ASN A 199 -2.35 -18.36 -4.19
N PHE A 200 -1.91 -19.15 -5.18
CA PHE A 200 -1.18 -20.41 -4.96
C PHE A 200 0.28 -20.31 -5.39
N MET A 201 0.74 -19.12 -5.78
CA MET A 201 2.10 -18.90 -6.28
C MET A 201 3.09 -18.60 -5.16
N LEU A 202 2.60 -18.09 -4.02
CA LEU A 202 3.43 -17.73 -2.87
C LEU A 202 3.15 -18.69 -1.71
N THR A 203 4.21 -19.19 -1.09
CA THR A 203 4.09 -20.02 0.11
C THR A 203 3.58 -19.18 1.28
N PRO A 204 2.59 -19.65 2.04
CA PRO A 204 2.08 -18.93 3.21
C PRO A 204 3.17 -18.64 4.24
N SER A 205 3.35 -17.37 4.57
CA SER A 205 4.31 -16.93 5.58
C SER A 205 4.01 -15.49 6.02
N LEU A 206 4.28 -15.19 7.29
CA LEU A 206 4.30 -13.82 7.81
C LEU A 206 5.70 -13.19 7.75
N THR A 207 6.72 -13.96 7.34
CA THR A 207 8.08 -13.48 7.16
C THR A 207 8.38 -13.38 5.67
N LEU A 208 8.41 -12.15 5.16
CA LEU A 208 8.52 -11.84 3.74
C LEU A 208 9.94 -11.41 3.40
N GLY A 209 10.68 -12.26 2.68
CA GLY A 209 12.02 -11.93 2.21
C GLY A 209 11.97 -10.82 1.16
N CYS A 210 12.91 -9.88 1.24
CA CYS A 210 13.05 -8.75 0.30
C CYS A 210 14.25 -8.92 -0.66
N GLY A 211 14.88 -10.06 -0.65
CA GLY A 211 16.00 -10.40 -1.55
C GLY A 211 17.23 -9.51 -1.38
N SER A 212 18.13 -9.59 -2.33
CA SER A 212 19.35 -8.77 -2.33
C SER A 212 19.06 -7.28 -2.44
N TRP A 213 17.99 -6.88 -3.11
CA TRP A 213 17.55 -5.49 -3.17
C TRP A 213 17.23 -4.91 -1.78
N GLY A 214 16.59 -5.71 -0.92
CA GLY A 214 16.27 -5.33 0.47
C GLY A 214 17.34 -5.71 1.49
N GLY A 215 18.54 -6.11 1.05
CA GLY A 215 19.61 -6.54 1.93
C GLY A 215 19.31 -7.85 2.69
N ASN A 216 18.43 -8.69 2.15
CA ASN A 216 18.05 -9.97 2.74
C ASN A 216 18.69 -11.15 2.02
N SER A 217 18.90 -12.25 2.74
CA SER A 217 19.38 -13.51 2.17
C SER A 217 18.31 -14.30 1.42
N VAL A 218 17.03 -13.95 1.62
CA VAL A 218 15.87 -14.65 1.06
C VAL A 218 15.02 -13.68 0.26
N SER A 219 14.63 -14.08 -0.96
CA SER A 219 13.79 -13.30 -1.88
C SER A 219 12.34 -13.81 -1.96
N GLU A 220 11.98 -14.78 -1.14
CA GLU A 220 10.64 -15.39 -1.13
C GLU A 220 10.04 -15.40 0.27
N ASN A 221 8.81 -15.88 0.39
CA ASN A 221 8.16 -16.09 1.67
C ASN A 221 8.91 -17.17 2.46
N VAL A 222 9.35 -16.84 3.67
CA VAL A 222 10.21 -17.72 4.47
C VAL A 222 9.40 -18.89 5.02
N GLY A 223 9.85 -20.09 4.68
CA GLY A 223 9.27 -21.35 5.16
C GLY A 223 10.32 -22.22 5.85
N VAL A 224 9.92 -23.43 6.26
CA VAL A 224 10.78 -24.39 6.98
C VAL A 224 12.11 -24.67 6.26
N LYS A 225 12.08 -24.76 4.93
CA LYS A 225 13.30 -24.99 4.11
C LYS A 225 14.42 -23.98 4.34
N HIS A 226 14.09 -22.77 4.82
CA HIS A 226 15.09 -21.72 5.10
C HIS A 226 15.71 -21.84 6.50
N LEU A 227 15.16 -22.72 7.35
CA LEU A 227 15.57 -22.91 8.74
C LEU A 227 16.35 -24.23 8.93
N ILE A 228 16.45 -25.03 7.89
CA ILE A 228 17.19 -26.31 7.91
C ILE A 228 18.40 -26.21 6.98
N ASN A 229 19.50 -26.80 7.42
CA ASN A 229 20.68 -26.96 6.61
C ASN A 229 20.57 -28.28 5.84
N VAL A 230 20.47 -28.23 4.52
CA VAL A 230 20.37 -29.41 3.65
C VAL A 230 21.72 -29.65 2.98
#